data_5feff88c1f832b664eee85dc21d6053b
#
_entry.id   5feff88c1f832b664eee85dc21d6053b
#
_cell.length_a   1.000
_cell.length_b   1.000
_cell.length_c   1.000
_cell.angle_alpha   90.00
_cell.angle_beta   90.00
_cell.angle_gamma   90.00
#
_symmetry.space_group_name_H-M   'P 1'
#
loop_
_entity.id
_entity.type
_entity.pdbx_description
1 polymer ?
#
loop_
_entity_poly.entity_id
_entity_poly.type
_entity_poly.pdbx_seq_one_letter_code
_entity_poly.pdbx_strand_id
1 'polypeptide(L)'
;RQDRIYINPEERINYIFNSSIKGIENSDLILLVGSNPRLEASILNARIRKAYLKNNTKIYSIGDPGDLTYPYEVIGSNTTIVKLIAAGSHEISEKIKKSKKPIIIIGESALYGEAGRYIFETIKKFLFTNNFIRDDWNALNVLTQQASRVGAIDLGLYSIAKNENFPFFDKLDNGSFKFIYLLGADDINFQKDDKFIVYQGSHGDKGAEIADIVLPGAAYTEKNGLFVNLEGKIQNAYKASYPPGDAREDWKIIKDLSKMLKKTEDYKDIHELQKNIKKNITIKNNNNLKNTKIVEFIEKEISIKPIDYYFTNSIARSSKTMNECRRVKKKFLFTGIEKAS
;
A
#
# COMPACT_ATOMS: atom_id res chain seq x y z
N ARG A 1 0.22 9.54 0.68
CA ARG A 1 0.70 9.19 2.02
C ARG A 1 2.21 9.27 2.09
N GLN A 2 2.70 9.81 3.18
CA GLN A 2 4.14 9.90 3.45
C GLN A 2 4.49 8.78 4.42
N ASP A 3 5.30 7.83 3.97
CA ASP A 3 5.84 6.73 4.79
C ASP A 3 7.18 6.24 4.21
N ARG A 4 7.87 5.39 4.97
CA ARG A 4 9.21 4.89 4.58
C ARG A 4 9.13 3.64 3.72
N ILE A 5 8.20 3.61 2.76
CA ILE A 5 8.04 2.51 1.81
C ILE A 5 8.63 2.93 0.47
N TYR A 6 9.47 2.08 -0.10
CA TYR A 6 9.96 2.30 -1.46
C TYR A 6 8.82 2.17 -2.47
N ILE A 7 8.66 3.17 -3.30
CA ILE A 7 7.70 3.22 -4.41
C ILE A 7 8.46 3.66 -5.66
N ASN A 8 8.33 2.91 -6.74
CA ASN A 8 8.79 3.34 -8.05
C ASN A 8 7.57 3.83 -8.87
N PRO A 9 7.33 5.15 -8.96
CA PRO A 9 6.16 5.72 -9.60
C PRO A 9 6.30 5.91 -11.11
N GLU A 10 7.44 5.56 -11.70
CA GLU A 10 7.75 5.80 -13.12
C GLU A 10 6.78 5.06 -14.04
N GLU A 11 6.39 3.84 -13.64
CA GLU A 11 5.47 3.00 -14.39
C GLU A 11 4.40 2.46 -13.45
N ARG A 12 3.16 2.43 -13.91
CA ARG A 12 2.02 1.98 -13.08
C ARG A 12 2.11 0.52 -12.66
N ILE A 13 2.72 -0.33 -13.48
CA ILE A 13 2.97 -1.75 -13.15
C ILE A 13 3.83 -1.95 -11.90
N ASN A 14 4.57 -0.92 -11.47
CA ASN A 14 5.45 -1.01 -10.32
C ASN A 14 4.74 -0.96 -8.96
N TYR A 15 3.45 -0.64 -8.92
CA TYR A 15 2.72 -0.47 -7.66
C TYR A 15 1.29 -1.01 -7.66
N ILE A 16 0.91 -1.78 -8.69
CA ILE A 16 -0.39 -2.45 -8.76
C ILE A 16 -0.26 -3.97 -8.72
N PHE A 17 -1.39 -4.65 -8.63
CA PHE A 17 -1.49 -6.09 -8.74
C PHE A 17 -1.75 -6.49 -10.20
N ASN A 18 -0.68 -6.77 -10.93
CA ASN A 18 -0.70 -6.91 -12.40
C ASN A 18 -1.33 -8.22 -12.90
N SER A 19 -1.14 -9.33 -12.15
CA SER A 19 -1.70 -10.65 -12.54
C SER A 19 -3.23 -10.71 -12.42
N SER A 20 -3.87 -9.67 -11.95
CA SER A 20 -5.26 -9.57 -11.50
C SER A 20 -5.59 -10.49 -10.31
N ILE A 21 -6.57 -10.07 -9.50
CA ILE A 21 -7.04 -10.87 -8.35
C ILE A 21 -7.66 -12.20 -8.82
N LYS A 22 -8.38 -12.17 -9.95
CA LYS A 22 -8.94 -13.39 -10.56
C LYS A 22 -7.85 -14.27 -11.16
N GLY A 23 -6.80 -13.68 -11.71
CA GLY A 23 -5.67 -14.38 -12.32
C GLY A 23 -4.90 -15.28 -11.37
N ILE A 24 -4.95 -15.01 -10.05
CA ILE A 24 -4.35 -15.87 -9.01
C ILE A 24 -4.81 -17.33 -9.18
N GLU A 25 -6.06 -17.55 -9.55
CA GLU A 25 -6.61 -18.90 -9.71
C GLU A 25 -6.01 -19.67 -10.90
N ASN A 26 -5.26 -19.00 -11.78
CA ASN A 26 -4.58 -19.60 -12.93
C ASN A 26 -3.08 -19.83 -12.71
N SER A 27 -2.56 -19.44 -11.54
CA SER A 27 -1.13 -19.58 -11.23
C SER A 27 -0.76 -21.02 -10.90
N ASP A 28 0.47 -21.39 -11.23
CA ASP A 28 1.07 -22.69 -10.90
C ASP A 28 2.15 -22.54 -9.80
N LEU A 29 2.66 -21.31 -9.58
CA LEU A 29 3.61 -20.98 -8.52
C LEU A 29 3.32 -19.58 -7.98
N ILE A 30 3.34 -19.44 -6.65
CA ILE A 30 3.23 -18.15 -5.96
C ILE A 30 4.42 -17.99 -5.01
N LEU A 31 5.12 -16.86 -5.09
CA LEU A 31 6.13 -16.45 -4.14
C LEU A 31 5.67 -15.19 -3.39
N LEU A 32 5.50 -15.31 -2.08
CA LEU A 32 5.21 -14.19 -1.18
C LEU A 32 6.54 -13.59 -0.70
N VAL A 33 6.69 -12.27 -0.78
CA VAL A 33 7.88 -11.56 -0.32
C VAL A 33 7.47 -10.51 0.71
N GLY A 34 7.72 -10.78 1.99
CA GLY A 34 7.38 -9.89 3.09
C GLY A 34 5.88 -9.51 3.13
N SER A 35 5.01 -10.50 2.92
CA SER A 35 3.55 -10.30 2.89
C SER A 35 2.82 -11.38 3.69
N ASN A 36 1.79 -10.96 4.43
CA ASN A 36 0.78 -11.84 5.02
C ASN A 36 -0.58 -11.56 4.38
N PRO A 37 -0.91 -12.20 3.26
CA PRO A 37 -2.16 -11.93 2.55
C PRO A 37 -3.42 -12.23 3.37
N ARG A 38 -3.35 -13.11 4.39
CA ARG A 38 -4.49 -13.39 5.27
C ARG A 38 -4.89 -12.17 6.09
N LEU A 39 -3.93 -11.41 6.59
CA LEU A 39 -4.18 -10.22 7.42
C LEU A 39 -4.25 -8.93 6.59
N GLU A 40 -3.54 -8.85 5.47
CA GLU A 40 -3.44 -7.67 4.63
C GLU A 40 -4.54 -7.60 3.56
N ALA A 41 -4.93 -8.75 3.00
CA ALA A 41 -5.89 -8.86 1.90
C ALA A 41 -6.62 -10.21 1.93
N SER A 42 -7.55 -10.38 2.87
CA SER A 42 -8.21 -11.67 3.15
C SER A 42 -8.91 -12.30 1.93
N ILE A 43 -9.51 -11.50 1.06
CA ILE A 43 -10.14 -11.98 -0.18
C ILE A 43 -9.10 -12.50 -1.19
N LEU A 44 -7.94 -11.83 -1.27
CA LEU A 44 -6.81 -12.30 -2.08
C LEU A 44 -6.27 -13.62 -1.50
N ASN A 45 -6.14 -13.72 -0.18
CA ASN A 45 -5.74 -14.96 0.50
C ASN A 45 -6.70 -16.13 0.18
N ALA A 46 -8.01 -15.87 0.17
CA ALA A 46 -9.00 -16.86 -0.21
C ALA A 46 -8.82 -17.33 -1.67
N ARG A 47 -8.41 -16.45 -2.59
CA ARG A 47 -8.07 -16.80 -3.98
C ARG A 47 -6.80 -17.65 -4.07
N ILE A 48 -5.77 -17.33 -3.28
CA ILE A 48 -4.55 -18.15 -3.20
C ILE A 48 -4.90 -19.56 -2.68
N ARG A 49 -5.71 -19.65 -1.61
CA ARG A 49 -6.20 -20.94 -1.11
C ARG A 49 -6.95 -21.73 -2.18
N LYS A 50 -7.79 -21.05 -2.97
CA LYS A 50 -8.54 -21.68 -4.07
C LYS A 50 -7.61 -22.20 -5.17
N ALA A 51 -6.56 -21.45 -5.54
CA ALA A 51 -5.54 -21.90 -6.48
C ALA A 51 -4.80 -23.13 -5.96
N TYR A 52 -4.41 -23.13 -4.68
CA TYR A 52 -3.81 -24.30 -4.03
C TYR A 52 -4.71 -25.55 -4.12
N LEU A 53 -5.98 -25.41 -3.72
CA LEU A 53 -6.92 -26.54 -3.67
C LEU A 53 -7.30 -27.10 -5.05
N LYS A 54 -7.41 -26.23 -6.06
CA LYS A 54 -7.87 -26.62 -7.40
C LYS A 54 -6.73 -27.02 -8.33
N ASN A 55 -5.61 -26.32 -8.30
CA ASN A 55 -4.53 -26.45 -9.27
C ASN A 55 -3.24 -27.00 -8.62
N ASN A 56 -3.25 -27.31 -7.32
CA ASN A 56 -2.05 -27.70 -6.57
C ASN A 56 -0.90 -26.66 -6.72
N THR A 57 -1.26 -25.38 -6.81
CA THR A 57 -0.33 -24.27 -6.93
C THR A 57 0.70 -24.32 -5.81
N LYS A 58 1.98 -24.26 -6.14
CA LYS A 58 3.07 -24.27 -5.15
C LYS A 58 3.25 -22.88 -4.56
N ILE A 59 3.33 -22.79 -3.23
CA ILE A 59 3.39 -21.51 -2.52
C ILE A 59 4.66 -21.47 -1.68
N TYR A 60 5.42 -20.40 -1.88
CA TYR A 60 6.69 -20.13 -1.20
C TYR A 60 6.64 -18.76 -0.53
N SER A 61 7.44 -18.56 0.52
CA SER A 61 7.52 -17.27 1.21
C SER A 61 8.96 -16.90 1.56
N ILE A 62 9.30 -15.64 1.40
CA ILE A 62 10.47 -14.99 2.02
C ILE A 62 9.94 -14.15 3.18
N GLY A 63 10.35 -14.50 4.40
CA GLY A 63 9.71 -14.11 5.65
C GLY A 63 8.59 -15.06 6.02
N ASP A 64 8.35 -15.26 7.31
CA ASP A 64 7.30 -16.13 7.81
C ASP A 64 5.99 -15.36 8.04
N PRO A 65 4.94 -15.60 7.24
CA PRO A 65 3.64 -14.97 7.42
C PRO A 65 2.78 -15.62 8.52
N GLY A 66 3.18 -16.75 9.10
CA GLY A 66 2.38 -17.52 10.02
C GLY A 66 1.25 -18.29 9.34
N ASP A 67 0.12 -18.51 10.03
CA ASP A 67 -0.99 -19.28 9.48
C ASP A 67 -1.71 -18.56 8.32
N LEU A 68 -1.58 -19.08 7.11
CA LEU A 68 -2.27 -18.61 5.89
C LEU A 68 -3.51 -19.44 5.52
N THR A 69 -3.82 -20.50 6.28
CA THR A 69 -4.90 -21.47 6.02
C THR A 69 -4.66 -22.42 4.85
N TYR A 70 -3.44 -22.48 4.32
CA TYR A 70 -2.96 -23.42 3.30
C TYR A 70 -1.46 -23.67 3.50
N PRO A 71 -0.93 -24.83 3.04
CA PRO A 71 0.50 -25.12 3.13
C PRO A 71 1.33 -24.19 2.24
N TYR A 72 2.49 -23.80 2.73
CA TYR A 72 3.52 -23.07 2.01
C TYR A 72 4.90 -23.39 2.58
N GLU A 73 5.94 -23.05 1.86
CA GLU A 73 7.33 -23.28 2.25
C GLU A 73 8.03 -21.94 2.46
N VAL A 74 8.62 -21.74 3.65
CA VAL A 74 9.50 -20.58 3.92
C VAL A 74 10.88 -20.90 3.39
N ILE A 75 11.34 -20.14 2.41
CA ILE A 75 12.65 -20.33 1.74
C ILE A 75 13.75 -19.43 2.29
N GLY A 76 13.43 -18.64 3.29
CA GLY A 76 14.33 -17.75 4.01
C GLY A 76 13.65 -16.47 4.47
N SER A 77 14.39 -15.62 5.17
CA SER A 77 13.83 -14.41 5.81
C SER A 77 14.62 -13.11 5.51
N ASN A 78 15.60 -13.13 4.60
CA ASN A 78 16.44 -11.98 4.35
C ASN A 78 16.65 -11.67 2.86
N THR A 79 17.24 -10.52 2.59
CA THR A 79 17.54 -10.04 1.22
C THR A 79 18.57 -10.90 0.49
N THR A 80 19.37 -11.71 1.20
CA THR A 80 20.30 -12.65 0.58
C THR A 80 19.57 -13.67 -0.28
N ILE A 81 18.38 -14.13 0.15
CA ILE A 81 17.56 -15.03 -0.66
C ILE A 81 17.13 -14.36 -1.97
N VAL A 82 16.74 -13.08 -1.93
CA VAL A 82 16.40 -12.32 -3.14
C VAL A 82 17.59 -12.22 -4.09
N LYS A 83 18.82 -12.00 -3.55
CA LYS A 83 20.07 -12.00 -4.32
C LYS A 83 20.33 -13.35 -4.99
N LEU A 84 20.21 -14.45 -4.24
CA LEU A 84 20.43 -15.80 -4.76
C LEU A 84 19.40 -16.18 -5.84
N ILE A 85 18.13 -15.79 -5.67
CA ILE A 85 17.09 -15.99 -6.68
C ILE A 85 17.44 -15.24 -7.97
N ALA A 86 17.81 -13.98 -7.87
CA ALA A 86 18.16 -13.16 -9.03
C ALA A 86 19.41 -13.67 -9.76
N ALA A 87 20.38 -14.22 -9.03
CA ALA A 87 21.59 -14.85 -9.58
C ALA A 87 21.33 -16.25 -10.18
N GLY A 88 20.15 -16.83 -9.97
CA GLY A 88 19.84 -18.19 -10.39
C GLY A 88 20.49 -19.28 -9.52
N SER A 89 21.06 -18.91 -8.36
CA SER A 89 21.79 -19.81 -7.46
C SER A 89 20.89 -20.47 -6.39
N HIS A 90 19.63 -20.10 -6.32
CA HIS A 90 18.66 -20.71 -5.42
C HIS A 90 17.74 -21.65 -6.21
N GLU A 91 17.39 -22.80 -5.64
CA GLU A 91 16.55 -23.80 -6.33
C GLU A 91 15.19 -23.26 -6.78
N ILE A 92 14.61 -22.30 -6.05
CA ILE A 92 13.34 -21.66 -6.42
C ILE A 92 13.46 -20.89 -7.75
N SER A 93 14.64 -20.42 -8.13
CA SER A 93 14.88 -19.73 -9.40
C SER A 93 14.52 -20.61 -10.58
N GLU A 94 14.94 -21.88 -10.55
CA GLU A 94 14.62 -22.84 -11.58
C GLU A 94 13.13 -23.24 -11.55
N LYS A 95 12.53 -23.35 -10.36
CA LYS A 95 11.09 -23.59 -10.21
C LYS A 95 10.27 -22.45 -10.84
N ILE A 96 10.67 -21.20 -10.59
CA ILE A 96 10.01 -20.02 -11.20
C ILE A 96 10.19 -20.02 -12.72
N LYS A 97 11.40 -20.27 -13.23
CA LYS A 97 11.68 -20.31 -14.68
C LYS A 97 10.88 -21.39 -15.41
N LYS A 98 10.62 -22.53 -14.78
CA LYS A 98 9.82 -23.62 -15.33
C LYS A 98 8.31 -23.41 -15.20
N SER A 99 7.89 -22.46 -14.35
CA SER A 99 6.48 -22.12 -14.16
C SER A 99 5.91 -21.45 -15.41
N LYS A 100 4.67 -21.78 -15.76
CA LYS A 100 3.96 -21.17 -16.88
C LYS A 100 3.35 -19.83 -16.52
N LYS A 101 2.85 -19.72 -15.28
CA LYS A 101 2.16 -18.56 -14.76
C LYS A 101 2.58 -18.26 -13.32
N PRO A 102 3.87 -17.92 -13.09
CA PRO A 102 4.32 -17.57 -11.75
C PRO A 102 3.68 -16.25 -11.30
N ILE A 103 3.49 -16.09 -10.00
CA ILE A 103 3.08 -14.86 -9.34
C ILE A 103 4.09 -14.55 -8.23
N ILE A 104 4.64 -13.35 -8.25
CA ILE A 104 5.46 -12.81 -7.15
C ILE A 104 4.68 -11.68 -6.51
N ILE A 105 4.39 -11.80 -5.21
CA ILE A 105 3.65 -10.80 -4.44
C ILE A 105 4.61 -10.14 -3.46
N ILE A 106 4.91 -8.87 -3.69
CA ILE A 106 5.78 -8.07 -2.82
C ILE A 106 4.88 -7.26 -1.88
N GLY A 107 4.92 -7.56 -0.59
CA GLY A 107 4.19 -6.82 0.44
C GLY A 107 4.89 -5.52 0.84
N GLU A 108 4.15 -4.59 1.43
CA GLU A 108 4.73 -3.32 1.92
C GLU A 108 5.80 -3.54 2.99
N SER A 109 5.74 -4.64 3.76
CA SER A 109 6.80 -4.97 4.74
C SER A 109 8.16 -5.19 4.09
N ALA A 110 8.21 -5.80 2.90
CA ALA A 110 9.46 -5.96 2.13
C ALA A 110 9.96 -4.65 1.54
N LEU A 111 9.05 -3.71 1.26
CA LEU A 111 9.38 -2.41 0.66
C LEU A 111 9.75 -1.34 1.70
N TYR A 112 9.64 -1.66 2.99
CA TYR A 112 9.90 -0.70 4.05
C TYR A 112 11.40 -0.51 4.31
N GLY A 113 11.80 0.79 4.36
CA GLY A 113 13.17 1.19 4.68
C GLY A 113 14.17 0.99 3.53
N GLU A 114 15.44 0.93 3.87
CA GLU A 114 16.57 1.00 2.93
C GLU A 114 16.61 -0.15 1.92
N ALA A 115 16.34 -1.37 2.36
CA ALA A 115 16.39 -2.54 1.47
C ALA A 115 15.20 -2.64 0.51
N GLY A 116 14.13 -1.85 0.69
CA GLY A 116 12.93 -1.94 -0.12
C GLY A 116 13.18 -1.72 -1.60
N ARG A 117 14.06 -0.77 -1.93
CA ARG A 117 14.47 -0.49 -3.30
C ARG A 117 15.22 -1.68 -3.91
N TYR A 118 16.18 -2.24 -3.18
CA TYR A 118 16.94 -3.40 -3.64
C TYR A 118 16.02 -4.59 -3.93
N ILE A 119 15.13 -4.92 -3.01
CA ILE A 119 14.19 -6.04 -3.16
C ILE A 119 13.33 -5.85 -4.43
N PHE A 120 12.70 -4.69 -4.57
CA PHE A 120 11.81 -4.41 -5.68
C PHE A 120 12.52 -4.47 -7.04
N GLU A 121 13.59 -3.69 -7.20
CA GLU A 121 14.30 -3.59 -8.50
C GLU A 121 14.97 -4.91 -8.88
N THR A 122 15.49 -5.67 -7.91
CA THR A 122 16.10 -6.99 -8.14
C THR A 122 15.07 -8.00 -8.63
N ILE A 123 13.90 -8.08 -7.97
CA ILE A 123 12.81 -8.97 -8.39
C ILE A 123 12.27 -8.54 -9.76
N LYS A 124 12.03 -7.25 -9.98
CA LYS A 124 11.56 -6.72 -11.26
C LYS A 124 12.53 -7.10 -12.38
N LYS A 125 13.85 -6.92 -12.17
CA LYS A 125 14.89 -7.28 -13.13
C LYS A 125 14.88 -8.78 -13.43
N PHE A 126 14.79 -9.62 -12.40
CA PHE A 126 14.71 -11.08 -12.57
C PHE A 126 13.50 -11.49 -13.42
N LEU A 127 12.33 -10.94 -13.13
CA LEU A 127 11.11 -11.25 -13.88
C LEU A 127 11.18 -10.73 -15.32
N PHE A 128 11.74 -9.54 -15.54
CA PHE A 128 11.90 -8.98 -16.87
C PHE A 128 12.87 -9.83 -17.71
N THR A 129 14.04 -10.18 -17.16
CA THR A 129 15.06 -10.97 -17.86
C THR A 129 14.55 -12.37 -18.24
N ASN A 130 13.67 -12.94 -17.42
CA ASN A 130 13.09 -14.27 -17.70
C ASN A 130 11.74 -14.21 -18.42
N ASN A 131 11.36 -13.05 -18.97
CA ASN A 131 10.15 -12.86 -19.77
C ASN A 131 8.85 -13.20 -19.01
N PHE A 132 8.76 -12.79 -17.73
CA PHE A 132 7.54 -12.92 -16.92
C PHE A 132 6.76 -11.62 -16.76
N ILE A 133 7.21 -10.54 -17.41
CA ILE A 133 6.47 -9.27 -17.53
C ILE A 133 6.07 -9.13 -18.99
N ARG A 134 4.85 -9.56 -19.33
CA ARG A 134 4.30 -9.59 -20.67
C ARG A 134 2.86 -9.04 -20.67
N ASP A 135 2.33 -8.75 -21.84
CA ASP A 135 0.96 -8.25 -21.99
C ASP A 135 -0.11 -9.29 -21.58
N ASP A 136 0.15 -10.57 -21.88
CA ASP A 136 -0.75 -11.68 -21.53
C ASP A 136 -0.61 -12.15 -20.09
N TRP A 137 0.55 -11.93 -19.47
CA TRP A 137 0.83 -12.31 -18.08
C TRP A 137 1.94 -11.47 -17.47
N ASN A 138 1.65 -10.81 -16.36
CA ASN A 138 2.66 -10.07 -15.60
C ASN A 138 2.74 -10.62 -14.18
N ALA A 139 3.88 -11.24 -13.86
CA ALA A 139 4.12 -11.90 -12.58
C ALA A 139 4.50 -10.93 -11.44
N LEU A 140 4.80 -9.66 -11.73
CA LEU A 140 5.15 -8.65 -10.74
C LEU A 140 3.88 -8.10 -10.08
N ASN A 141 3.73 -8.27 -8.78
CA ASN A 141 2.58 -7.77 -8.04
C ASN A 141 3.02 -7.10 -6.76
N VAL A 142 2.48 -5.93 -6.48
CA VAL A 142 2.67 -5.22 -5.21
C VAL A 142 1.37 -5.27 -4.44
N LEU A 143 1.45 -5.74 -3.19
CA LEU A 143 0.31 -5.77 -2.27
C LEU A 143 0.39 -4.56 -1.34
N THR A 144 -0.42 -3.55 -1.65
CA THR A 144 -0.53 -2.34 -0.83
C THR A 144 -1.53 -2.55 0.31
N GLN A 145 -1.18 -2.08 1.51
CA GLN A 145 -2.02 -2.26 2.71
C GLN A 145 -3.11 -1.20 2.84
N GLN A 146 -2.94 -0.04 2.23
CA GLN A 146 -3.84 1.10 2.43
C GLN A 146 -4.78 1.29 1.25
N ALA A 147 -6.09 1.43 1.52
CA ALA A 147 -7.14 1.51 0.50
C ALA A 147 -6.94 2.61 -0.57
N SER A 148 -6.30 3.71 -0.23
CA SER A 148 -6.06 4.83 -1.16
C SER A 148 -4.65 4.87 -1.75
N ARG A 149 -3.82 3.86 -1.49
CA ARG A 149 -2.40 3.89 -1.88
C ARG A 149 -2.20 4.04 -3.37
N VAL A 150 -2.82 3.18 -4.16
CA VAL A 150 -2.67 3.20 -5.62
C VAL A 150 -3.15 4.53 -6.20
N GLY A 151 -4.34 5.02 -5.80
CA GLY A 151 -4.85 6.31 -6.26
C GLY A 151 -3.98 7.49 -5.84
N ALA A 152 -3.40 7.46 -4.65
CA ALA A 152 -2.46 8.50 -4.20
C ALA A 152 -1.20 8.52 -5.07
N ILE A 153 -0.64 7.36 -5.41
CA ILE A 153 0.53 7.27 -6.30
C ILE A 153 0.16 7.75 -7.71
N ASP A 154 -1.00 7.34 -8.22
CA ASP A 154 -1.50 7.80 -9.52
C ASP A 154 -1.57 9.33 -9.61
N LEU A 155 -1.90 10.00 -8.50
CA LEU A 155 -1.99 11.46 -8.41
C LEU A 155 -0.67 12.15 -8.01
N GLY A 156 0.40 11.42 -7.80
CA GLY A 156 1.69 11.98 -7.39
C GLY A 156 1.82 12.27 -5.89
N LEU A 157 0.88 11.78 -5.06
CA LEU A 157 0.88 11.98 -3.60
C LEU A 157 1.69 10.87 -2.89
N TYR A 158 2.99 10.87 -3.08
CA TYR A 158 3.91 9.92 -2.49
C TYR A 158 5.24 10.58 -2.13
N SER A 159 5.98 9.96 -1.20
CA SER A 159 7.35 10.34 -0.91
C SER A 159 8.30 9.58 -1.82
N ILE A 160 9.26 10.30 -2.41
CA ILE A 160 10.31 9.69 -3.23
C ILE A 160 11.52 9.45 -2.33
N ALA A 161 11.91 8.19 -2.17
CA ALA A 161 13.22 7.86 -1.60
C ALA A 161 14.33 8.30 -2.56
N LYS A 162 15.25 9.16 -2.09
CA LYS A 162 16.46 9.53 -2.82
C LYS A 162 17.63 8.82 -2.14
N ASN A 163 18.33 7.96 -2.89
CA ASN A 163 19.49 7.23 -2.38
C ASN A 163 19.23 6.57 -1.01
N GLU A 164 18.12 5.83 -0.90
CA GLU A 164 17.68 5.11 0.29
C GLU A 164 17.26 5.98 1.49
N ASN A 165 17.40 7.28 1.40
CA ASN A 165 16.91 8.24 2.39
C ASN A 165 15.49 8.69 2.06
N PHE A 166 14.74 9.02 3.11
CA PHE A 166 13.40 9.58 3.01
C PHE A 166 13.42 11.05 3.43
N PRO A 167 13.84 11.98 2.56
CA PRO A 167 14.14 13.36 2.92
C PRO A 167 12.95 14.11 3.53
N PHE A 168 11.73 13.64 3.28
CA PHE A 168 10.55 14.20 3.93
C PHE A 168 10.58 13.96 5.44
N PHE A 169 10.86 12.72 5.86
CA PHE A 169 10.90 12.38 7.29
C PHE A 169 12.10 13.04 8.00
N ASP A 170 13.25 13.10 7.34
CA ASP A 170 14.43 13.77 7.89
C ASP A 170 14.13 15.27 8.11
N LYS A 171 13.42 15.91 7.18
CA LYS A 171 12.98 17.31 7.32
C LYS A 171 11.88 17.50 8.39
N LEU A 172 11.03 16.51 8.57
CA LEU A 172 10.01 16.51 9.61
C LEU A 172 10.66 16.42 11.01
N ASP A 173 11.59 15.48 11.16
CA ASP A 173 12.25 15.16 12.43
C ASP A 173 13.24 16.26 12.85
N ASN A 174 13.95 16.88 11.91
CA ASN A 174 14.91 17.96 12.20
C ASN A 174 14.29 19.37 12.26
N GLY A 175 12.96 19.50 12.25
CA GLY A 175 12.26 20.76 12.39
C GLY A 175 12.33 21.72 11.20
N SER A 176 12.72 21.25 10.00
CA SER A 176 12.80 22.10 8.80
C SER A 176 11.45 22.65 8.33
N PHE A 177 10.33 22.00 8.70
CA PHE A 177 8.99 22.50 8.38
C PHE A 177 8.49 23.42 9.47
N LYS A 178 8.05 24.63 9.11
CA LYS A 178 7.39 25.59 10.00
C LYS A 178 5.87 25.55 9.88
N PHE A 179 5.34 25.05 8.76
CA PHE A 179 3.92 24.90 8.49
C PHE A 179 3.64 23.47 8.02
N ILE A 180 2.65 22.82 8.61
CA ILE A 180 2.22 21.46 8.25
C ILE A 180 0.71 21.44 8.09
N TYR A 181 0.24 20.93 6.93
CA TYR A 181 -1.16 20.69 6.66
C TYR A 181 -1.42 19.18 6.66
N LEU A 182 -2.16 18.70 7.64
CA LEU A 182 -2.52 17.29 7.82
C LEU A 182 -3.88 17.02 7.17
N LEU A 183 -3.89 16.56 5.91
CA LEU A 183 -5.11 16.19 5.21
C LEU A 183 -5.46 14.73 5.46
N GLY A 184 -6.39 14.47 6.39
CA GLY A 184 -6.78 13.13 6.81
C GLY A 184 -5.64 12.31 7.41
N ALA A 185 -4.56 12.95 7.84
CA ALA A 185 -3.40 12.31 8.45
C ALA A 185 -3.54 12.35 9.99
N ASP A 186 -4.47 11.55 10.48
CA ASP A 186 -4.89 11.49 11.88
C ASP A 186 -4.00 10.57 12.74
N ASP A 187 -3.34 9.58 12.14
CA ASP A 187 -2.43 8.64 12.81
C ASP A 187 -0.97 8.99 12.50
N ILE A 188 -0.56 10.19 12.87
CA ILE A 188 0.80 10.67 12.66
C ILE A 188 1.50 10.89 14.02
N ASN A 189 2.79 10.56 14.06
CA ASN A 189 3.59 10.69 15.26
C ASN A 189 4.86 11.51 14.97
N PHE A 190 4.88 12.76 15.38
CA PHE A 190 6.04 13.64 15.35
C PHE A 190 5.90 14.72 16.42
N GLN A 191 7.00 15.38 16.77
CA GLN A 191 6.98 16.47 17.74
C GLN A 191 6.46 17.76 17.09
N LYS A 192 5.53 18.44 17.79
CA LYS A 192 4.97 19.70 17.30
C LYS A 192 6.03 20.82 17.27
N ASP A 193 6.81 20.96 18.32
CA ASP A 193 7.77 22.05 18.53
C ASP A 193 7.13 23.43 18.19
N ASP A 194 7.82 24.26 17.41
CA ASP A 194 7.39 25.58 16.93
C ASP A 194 6.62 25.54 15.59
N LYS A 195 6.14 24.38 15.15
CA LYS A 195 5.42 24.20 13.90
C LYS A 195 3.97 24.66 14.02
N PHE A 196 3.50 25.40 13.02
CA PHE A 196 2.08 25.72 12.89
C PHE A 196 1.39 24.60 12.11
N ILE A 197 0.38 23.97 12.74
CA ILE A 197 -0.25 22.75 12.25
C ILE A 197 -1.72 22.99 11.97
N VAL A 198 -2.15 22.73 10.73
CA VAL A 198 -3.56 22.66 10.34
C VAL A 198 -3.95 21.21 10.13
N TYR A 199 -4.98 20.75 10.82
CA TYR A 199 -5.57 19.44 10.62
C TYR A 199 -6.91 19.55 9.91
N GLN A 200 -7.08 18.82 8.82
CA GLN A 200 -8.36 18.62 8.16
C GLN A 200 -8.74 17.14 8.20
N GLY A 201 -9.84 16.82 8.86
CA GLY A 201 -10.27 15.43 9.00
C GLY A 201 -11.63 15.29 9.65
N SER A 202 -12.15 14.06 9.70
CA SER A 202 -13.50 13.75 10.17
C SER A 202 -13.58 13.31 11.63
N HIS A 203 -12.46 12.89 12.22
CA HIS A 203 -12.39 12.37 13.59
C HIS A 203 -11.17 12.94 14.31
N GLY A 204 -11.32 13.19 15.61
CA GLY A 204 -10.21 13.55 16.48
C GLY A 204 -9.30 12.34 16.69
N ASP A 205 -8.00 12.56 16.55
CA ASP A 205 -6.92 11.64 16.87
C ASP A 205 -5.64 12.46 17.02
N LYS A 206 -4.47 11.85 17.09
CA LYS A 206 -3.17 12.53 17.30
C LYS A 206 -2.97 13.76 16.43
N GLY A 207 -3.39 13.72 15.16
CA GLY A 207 -3.29 14.88 14.25
C GLY A 207 -4.13 16.07 14.71
N ALA A 208 -5.33 15.83 15.26
CA ALA A 208 -6.19 16.87 15.80
C ALA A 208 -5.68 17.41 17.15
N GLU A 209 -5.10 16.54 18.01
CA GLU A 209 -4.58 16.92 19.32
C GLU A 209 -3.44 17.93 19.23
N ILE A 210 -2.58 17.82 18.23
CA ILE A 210 -1.42 18.71 18.05
C ILE A 210 -1.71 19.92 17.14
N ALA A 211 -2.89 19.98 16.51
CA ALA A 211 -3.21 21.04 15.56
C ALA A 211 -3.48 22.40 16.24
N ASP A 212 -3.05 23.49 15.60
CA ASP A 212 -3.42 24.85 15.95
C ASP A 212 -4.79 25.22 15.37
N ILE A 213 -5.12 24.67 14.19
CA ILE A 213 -6.42 24.84 13.54
C ILE A 213 -6.95 23.48 13.11
N VAL A 214 -8.22 23.21 13.43
CA VAL A 214 -8.95 22.02 12.98
C VAL A 214 -10.04 22.45 11.99
N LEU A 215 -9.98 21.88 10.78
CA LEU A 215 -10.99 22.06 9.73
C LEU A 215 -11.85 20.78 9.65
N PRO A 216 -13.15 20.82 9.99
CA PRO A 216 -13.98 19.63 10.03
C PRO A 216 -14.26 19.13 8.60
N GLY A 217 -13.68 17.99 8.27
CA GLY A 217 -13.87 17.28 6.99
C GLY A 217 -14.92 16.18 7.08
N ALA A 218 -15.59 15.88 5.97
CA ALA A 218 -16.54 14.78 5.87
C ALA A 218 -15.81 13.42 5.98
N ALA A 219 -16.45 12.45 6.65
CA ALA A 219 -15.99 11.06 6.63
C ALA A 219 -16.14 10.45 5.23
N TYR A 220 -15.47 9.32 4.96
CA TYR A 220 -15.54 8.68 3.63
C TYR A 220 -16.96 8.19 3.30
N THR A 221 -17.80 7.94 4.29
CA THR A 221 -19.23 7.57 4.15
C THR A 221 -20.14 8.77 3.86
N GLU A 222 -19.66 9.99 4.03
CA GLU A 222 -20.42 11.25 3.94
C GLU A 222 -20.07 12.07 2.71
N LYS A 223 -19.21 11.55 1.84
CA LYS A 223 -18.76 12.23 0.61
C LYS A 223 -18.70 11.27 -0.57
N ASN A 224 -18.90 11.83 -1.77
CA ASN A 224 -18.60 11.11 -3.00
C ASN A 224 -17.11 11.15 -3.26
N GLY A 225 -16.55 10.04 -3.77
CA GLY A 225 -15.12 9.96 -4.05
C GLY A 225 -14.77 8.96 -5.12
N LEU A 226 -13.48 8.90 -5.45
CA LEU A 226 -12.90 7.90 -6.32
C LEU A 226 -11.88 7.08 -5.52
N PHE A 227 -11.94 5.77 -5.70
CA PHE A 227 -10.94 4.84 -5.20
C PHE A 227 -10.29 4.12 -6.37
N VAL A 228 -9.01 3.89 -6.29
CA VAL A 228 -8.32 2.99 -7.20
C VAL A 228 -8.02 1.71 -6.43
N ASN A 229 -8.54 0.59 -6.92
CA ASN A 229 -8.33 -0.70 -6.28
C ASN A 229 -6.91 -1.21 -6.53
N LEU A 230 -6.58 -2.35 -5.93
CA LEU A 230 -5.26 -2.99 -6.04
C LEU A 230 -4.85 -3.31 -7.49
N GLU A 231 -5.81 -3.63 -8.37
CA GLU A 231 -5.57 -3.87 -9.80
C GLU A 231 -5.46 -2.58 -10.63
N GLY A 232 -5.52 -1.42 -10.00
CA GLY A 232 -5.48 -0.14 -10.71
C GLY A 232 -6.82 0.29 -11.32
N LYS A 233 -7.94 -0.35 -11.00
CA LYS A 233 -9.27 0.04 -11.50
C LYS A 233 -9.85 1.17 -10.68
N ILE A 234 -10.33 2.22 -11.36
CA ILE A 234 -11.02 3.35 -10.74
C ILE A 234 -12.45 2.92 -10.41
N GLN A 235 -12.84 3.11 -9.15
CA GLN A 235 -14.17 2.81 -8.63
C GLN A 235 -14.79 4.07 -8.03
N ASN A 236 -16.09 4.29 -8.27
CA ASN A 236 -16.83 5.37 -7.62
C ASN A 236 -17.27 4.91 -6.22
N ALA A 237 -17.11 5.77 -5.23
CA ALA A 237 -17.70 5.64 -3.92
C ALA A 237 -18.76 6.71 -3.75
N TYR A 238 -19.95 6.28 -3.40
CA TYR A 238 -21.10 7.17 -3.17
C TYR A 238 -21.31 7.38 -1.69
N LYS A 239 -21.67 8.61 -1.30
CA LYS A 239 -22.00 8.90 0.07
C LYS A 239 -23.26 8.13 0.53
N ALA A 240 -23.22 7.64 1.74
CA ALA A 240 -24.33 6.98 2.40
C ALA A 240 -25.08 7.92 3.36
N SER A 241 -24.45 9.02 3.78
CA SER A 241 -25.00 10.00 4.71
C SER A 241 -24.49 11.41 4.37
N TYR A 242 -24.91 12.38 5.16
CA TYR A 242 -24.47 13.76 5.04
C TYR A 242 -23.49 14.10 6.17
N PRO A 243 -22.51 15.00 5.93
CA PRO A 243 -21.62 15.47 6.99
C PRO A 243 -22.42 16.15 8.10
N PRO A 244 -22.08 15.90 9.39
CA PRO A 244 -22.76 16.53 10.52
C PRO A 244 -22.25 17.95 10.74
N GLY A 245 -23.11 18.83 11.28
CA GLY A 245 -22.75 20.19 11.68
C GLY A 245 -22.06 20.99 10.57
N ASP A 246 -20.91 21.57 10.89
CA ASP A 246 -20.10 22.37 9.97
C ASP A 246 -19.13 21.55 9.11
N ALA A 247 -19.15 20.23 9.22
CA ALA A 247 -18.26 19.37 8.44
C ALA A 247 -18.57 19.46 6.94
N ARG A 248 -17.52 19.54 6.12
CA ARG A 248 -17.61 19.72 4.67
C ARG A 248 -16.79 18.67 3.93
N GLU A 249 -17.17 18.39 2.69
CA GLU A 249 -16.37 17.57 1.78
C GLU A 249 -14.98 18.24 1.55
N ASP A 250 -13.90 17.45 1.62
CA ASP A 250 -12.52 17.97 1.59
C ASP A 250 -12.24 18.91 0.40
N TRP A 251 -12.77 18.57 -0.77
CA TRP A 251 -12.56 19.38 -1.97
C TRP A 251 -13.18 20.79 -1.87
N LYS A 252 -14.28 20.94 -1.11
CA LYS A 252 -14.91 22.24 -0.85
C LYS A 252 -14.05 23.12 0.05
N ILE A 253 -13.50 22.52 1.12
CA ILE A 253 -12.59 23.21 2.04
C ILE A 253 -11.36 23.69 1.28
N ILE A 254 -10.74 22.81 0.50
CA ILE A 254 -9.56 23.15 -0.32
C ILE A 254 -9.90 24.23 -1.34
N LYS A 255 -11.07 24.16 -1.98
CA LYS A 255 -11.53 25.16 -2.94
C LYS A 255 -11.72 26.54 -2.31
N ASP A 256 -12.32 26.59 -1.12
CA ASP A 256 -12.50 27.86 -0.42
C ASP A 256 -11.16 28.44 0.03
N LEU A 257 -10.24 27.62 0.51
CA LEU A 257 -8.88 28.02 0.84
C LEU A 257 -8.13 28.54 -0.40
N SER A 258 -8.25 27.89 -1.54
CA SER A 258 -7.64 28.30 -2.80
C SER A 258 -8.13 29.68 -3.25
N LYS A 259 -9.45 29.93 -3.13
CA LYS A 259 -10.02 31.26 -3.43
C LYS A 259 -9.46 32.35 -2.52
N MET A 260 -9.35 32.07 -1.21
CA MET A 260 -8.77 33.03 -0.25
C MET A 260 -7.31 33.35 -0.57
N LEU A 261 -6.56 32.38 -1.08
CA LEU A 261 -5.18 32.51 -1.53
C LEU A 261 -5.06 33.08 -2.97
N LYS A 262 -6.17 33.49 -3.59
CA LYS A 262 -6.23 34.01 -4.94
C LYS A 262 -5.61 33.08 -5.99
N LYS A 263 -5.79 31.76 -5.80
CA LYS A 263 -5.39 30.74 -6.76
C LYS A 263 -6.58 30.38 -7.65
N THR A 264 -6.29 30.12 -8.93
CA THR A 264 -7.29 29.61 -9.88
C THR A 264 -7.38 28.09 -9.78
N GLU A 265 -8.56 27.55 -9.98
CA GLU A 265 -8.84 26.12 -9.98
C GLU A 265 -9.41 25.71 -11.32
N ASP A 266 -9.03 24.51 -11.78
CA ASP A 266 -9.45 23.95 -13.06
C ASP A 266 -10.77 23.16 -12.99
N TYR A 267 -11.57 23.36 -11.91
CA TYR A 267 -12.85 22.66 -11.74
C TYR A 267 -13.91 23.51 -11.04
N LYS A 268 -15.14 23.40 -11.51
CA LYS A 268 -16.30 24.11 -10.94
C LYS A 268 -17.00 23.31 -9.85
N ASP A 269 -17.11 22.01 -10.02
CA ASP A 269 -17.82 21.08 -9.16
C ASP A 269 -17.11 19.73 -9.03
N ILE A 270 -17.69 18.82 -8.23
CA ILE A 270 -17.15 17.48 -7.99
C ILE A 270 -17.10 16.63 -9.27
N HIS A 271 -18.01 16.82 -10.21
CA HIS A 271 -18.07 16.02 -11.43
C HIS A 271 -16.91 16.39 -12.36
N GLU A 272 -16.65 17.69 -12.50
CA GLU A 272 -15.52 18.18 -13.28
C GLU A 272 -14.18 17.78 -12.64
N LEU A 273 -14.05 17.89 -11.31
CA LEU A 273 -12.89 17.39 -10.57
C LEU A 273 -12.66 15.91 -10.82
N GLN A 274 -13.69 15.06 -10.69
CA GLN A 274 -13.59 13.63 -10.95
C GLN A 274 -13.23 13.31 -12.41
N LYS A 275 -13.74 14.07 -13.36
CA LYS A 275 -13.39 13.95 -14.79
C LYS A 275 -11.90 14.24 -15.01
N ASN A 276 -11.38 15.29 -14.40
CA ASN A 276 -9.97 15.65 -14.49
C ASN A 276 -9.07 14.59 -13.86
N ILE A 277 -9.44 14.07 -12.69
CA ILE A 277 -8.74 12.96 -12.02
C ILE A 277 -8.69 11.73 -12.93
N LYS A 278 -9.82 11.30 -13.49
CA LYS A 278 -9.89 10.12 -14.38
C LYS A 278 -9.00 10.30 -15.61
N LYS A 279 -8.99 11.50 -16.22
CA LYS A 279 -8.12 11.80 -17.35
C LYS A 279 -6.63 11.66 -16.99
N ASN A 280 -6.21 12.18 -15.84
CA ASN A 280 -4.82 12.15 -15.39
C ASN A 280 -4.36 10.71 -15.10
N ILE A 281 -5.23 9.87 -14.51
CA ILE A 281 -4.91 8.46 -14.25
C ILE A 281 -4.82 7.67 -15.57
N THR A 282 -5.71 7.93 -16.54
CA THR A 282 -5.71 7.24 -17.85
C THR A 282 -4.42 7.50 -18.62
N ILE A 283 -3.87 8.72 -18.56
CA ILE A 283 -2.60 9.06 -19.21
C ILE A 283 -1.44 8.21 -18.69
N LYS A 284 -1.43 7.89 -17.40
CA LYS A 284 -0.37 7.06 -16.79
C LYS A 284 -0.42 5.57 -17.17
N ASN A 285 -1.51 5.10 -17.75
CA ASN A 285 -1.64 3.71 -18.20
C ASN A 285 -0.88 3.39 -19.50
N ASN A 286 -0.36 4.39 -20.20
CA ASN A 286 0.45 4.20 -21.42
C ASN A 286 1.89 3.85 -21.01
N ASN A 287 2.12 2.58 -20.67
CA ASN A 287 3.36 2.10 -20.09
C ASN A 287 4.36 1.68 -21.18
N ASN A 288 5.55 2.26 -21.12
CA ASN A 288 6.73 1.72 -21.79
C ASN A 288 7.55 0.93 -20.76
N LEU A 289 7.55 -0.38 -20.87
CA LEU A 289 8.22 -1.37 -20.03
C LEU A 289 9.77 -1.28 -20.08
N LYS A 290 10.40 -0.18 -19.75
CA LYS A 290 11.81 0.00 -20.19
C LYS A 290 12.88 0.10 -19.10
N ASN A 291 12.61 0.28 -17.82
CA ASN A 291 13.70 0.56 -16.90
C ASN A 291 13.77 -0.35 -15.69
N THR A 292 14.72 -1.29 -15.74
CA THR A 292 15.23 -1.97 -14.54
C THR A 292 16.47 -1.21 -14.05
N LYS A 293 16.50 -0.87 -12.76
CA LYS A 293 17.65 -0.20 -12.14
C LYS A 293 18.56 -1.21 -11.47
N ILE A 294 19.86 -1.00 -11.58
CA ILE A 294 20.84 -1.74 -10.77
C ILE A 294 20.95 -1.01 -9.44
N VAL A 295 20.78 -1.74 -8.35
CA VAL A 295 20.81 -1.21 -6.98
C VAL A 295 21.82 -2.02 -6.17
N GLU A 296 22.56 -1.37 -5.30
CA GLU A 296 23.49 -2.02 -4.39
C GLU A 296 22.77 -2.97 -3.44
N PHE A 297 23.45 -4.08 -3.11
CA PHE A 297 22.93 -5.07 -2.18
C PHE A 297 22.97 -4.52 -0.75
N ILE A 298 21.83 -4.61 -0.07
CA ILE A 298 21.71 -4.31 1.35
C ILE A 298 21.23 -5.58 2.05
N GLU A 299 22.04 -6.09 2.97
CA GLU A 299 21.64 -7.22 3.79
C GLU A 299 20.67 -6.77 4.87
N LYS A 300 19.46 -7.35 4.86
CA LYS A 300 18.41 -7.02 5.82
C LYS A 300 17.45 -8.18 5.99
N GLU A 301 16.97 -8.37 7.20
CA GLU A 301 15.88 -9.28 7.48
C GLU A 301 14.53 -8.69 7.00
N ILE A 302 13.71 -9.53 6.39
CA ILE A 302 12.37 -9.21 5.91
C ILE A 302 11.38 -9.63 6.99
N SER A 303 11.09 -8.70 7.90
CA SER A 303 10.10 -8.89 8.97
C SER A 303 8.71 -8.46 8.49
N ILE A 304 7.75 -9.37 8.52
CA ILE A 304 6.38 -9.10 8.09
C ILE A 304 5.64 -8.32 9.17
N LYS A 305 5.15 -7.14 8.81
CA LYS A 305 4.40 -6.23 9.70
C LYS A 305 3.02 -5.97 9.10
N PRO A 306 2.04 -6.84 9.34
CA PRO A 306 0.69 -6.60 8.85
C PRO A 306 0.04 -5.41 9.55
N ILE A 307 -0.94 -4.79 8.89
CA ILE A 307 -1.72 -3.71 9.48
C ILE A 307 -2.55 -4.22 10.67
N ASP A 308 -2.79 -3.35 11.62
CA ASP A 308 -3.73 -3.64 12.70
C ASP A 308 -5.17 -3.58 12.17
N TYR A 309 -5.79 -4.75 11.97
CA TYR A 309 -7.14 -4.87 11.43
C TYR A 309 -8.18 -3.99 12.14
N TYR A 310 -8.06 -3.86 13.45
CA TYR A 310 -9.01 -3.09 14.26
C TYR A 310 -8.82 -1.58 14.16
N PHE A 311 -7.67 -1.13 13.65
CA PHE A 311 -7.30 0.30 13.62
C PHE A 311 -6.92 0.78 12.21
N THR A 312 -7.53 0.21 11.18
CA THR A 312 -7.21 0.51 9.77
C THR A 312 -7.60 1.92 9.32
N ASN A 313 -8.56 2.55 9.98
CA ASN A 313 -9.06 3.88 9.64
C ASN A 313 -9.53 4.65 10.88
N SER A 314 -9.78 5.95 10.72
CA SER A 314 -10.19 6.84 11.82
C SER A 314 -11.49 6.42 12.49
N ILE A 315 -12.48 5.95 11.74
CA ILE A 315 -13.77 5.49 12.29
C ILE A 315 -13.53 4.25 13.18
N ALA A 316 -12.75 3.28 12.70
CA ALA A 316 -12.42 2.08 13.48
C ALA A 316 -11.64 2.43 14.76
N ARG A 317 -10.68 3.37 14.70
CA ARG A 317 -9.94 3.83 15.88
C ARG A 317 -10.81 4.55 16.91
N SER A 318 -11.82 5.29 16.46
CA SER A 318 -12.76 5.99 17.32
C SER A 318 -13.86 5.09 17.91
N SER A 319 -14.00 3.86 17.41
CA SER A 319 -15.02 2.91 17.87
C SER A 319 -14.62 2.24 19.18
N LYS A 320 -15.46 2.38 20.21
CA LYS A 320 -15.31 1.67 21.48
C LYS A 320 -15.29 0.16 21.30
N THR A 321 -16.19 -0.37 20.50
CA THR A 321 -16.28 -1.82 20.19
C THR A 321 -15.02 -2.33 19.53
N MET A 322 -14.48 -1.63 18.54
CA MET A 322 -13.23 -2.04 17.87
C MET A 322 -12.04 -2.00 18.83
N ASN A 323 -11.98 -1.02 19.73
CA ASN A 323 -10.98 -0.97 20.79
C ASN A 323 -11.06 -2.16 21.74
N GLU A 324 -12.28 -2.55 22.15
CA GLU A 324 -12.48 -3.72 22.99
C GLU A 324 -12.09 -5.01 22.28
N CYS A 325 -12.49 -5.20 21.04
CA CYS A 325 -12.08 -6.36 20.23
C CYS A 325 -10.55 -6.47 20.12
N ARG A 326 -9.87 -5.35 19.90
CA ARG A 326 -8.40 -5.32 19.84
C ARG A 326 -7.78 -5.70 21.20
N ARG A 327 -8.33 -5.20 22.30
CA ARG A 327 -7.87 -5.53 23.65
C ARG A 327 -8.03 -7.02 23.96
N VAL A 328 -9.18 -7.59 23.62
CA VAL A 328 -9.47 -9.02 23.78
C VAL A 328 -8.51 -9.86 22.97
N LYS A 329 -8.30 -9.56 21.68
CA LYS A 329 -7.34 -10.27 20.82
C LYS A 329 -5.93 -10.26 21.40
N LYS A 330 -5.45 -9.11 21.88
CA LYS A 330 -4.12 -9.01 22.51
C LYS A 330 -4.01 -9.82 23.80
N LYS A 331 -5.08 -9.83 24.62
CA LYS A 331 -5.10 -10.53 25.91
C LYS A 331 -5.08 -12.05 25.74
N PHE A 332 -5.80 -12.58 24.77
CA PHE A 332 -5.97 -14.02 24.60
C PHE A 332 -5.01 -14.62 23.58
N LEU A 333 -4.25 -13.82 22.83
CA LEU A 333 -3.40 -14.30 21.72
C LEU A 333 -4.15 -15.24 20.76
N PHE A 334 -5.48 -15.13 20.73
CA PHE A 334 -6.33 -16.11 20.09
C PHE A 334 -6.32 -15.88 18.58
N THR A 335 -5.75 -16.80 17.85
CA THR A 335 -5.69 -16.79 16.38
C THR A 335 -6.78 -17.65 15.73
N GLY A 336 -7.68 -18.23 16.52
CA GLY A 336 -8.79 -19.05 16.04
C GLY A 336 -8.43 -20.50 15.71
N ILE A 337 -7.17 -20.79 15.52
CA ILE A 337 -6.64 -22.16 15.35
C ILE A 337 -5.30 -22.17 16.06
N GLU A 338 -5.34 -22.09 17.36
CA GLU A 338 -4.14 -22.40 18.11
C GLU A 338 -3.91 -23.90 18.08
N LYS A 339 -2.67 -24.22 17.79
CA LYS A 339 -2.13 -25.54 17.91
C LYS A 339 -2.67 -26.18 19.17
N ALA A 340 -3.52 -27.19 19.01
CA ALA A 340 -3.62 -28.19 20.02
C ALA A 340 -2.20 -28.71 20.19
N SER A 341 -1.54 -28.26 21.24
CA SER A 341 -0.24 -28.72 21.65
C SER A 341 -0.35 -30.21 22.08
#